data_a246743c706ef1efba4765e0e354874b
#
_entry.id   a246743c706ef1efba4765e0e354874b
#
_cell.length_a   1.000
_cell.length_b   1.000
_cell.length_c   1.000
_cell.angle_alpha   90.00
_cell.angle_beta   90.00
_cell.angle_gamma   90.00
#
_symmetry.space_group_name_H-M   'P 1'
#
loop_
_entity.id
_entity.type
_entity.pdbx_description
1 polymer ?
#
loop_
_entity_poly.entity_id
_entity_poly.type
_entity_poly.pdbx_seq_one_letter_code
_entity_poly.pdbx_strand_id
1 'polypeptide(L)'
;MAEKLREVIAPSVKTLVFVILCMGLATASTSTLAQVYPSRLIRIVVAFSPGGVPDILARVLAKEMQGSLGQSVVVDNRPGGGGVIGADAVAKAPTDGYTLLMGSTALAIAPALYSKFPYDPRKDLTPVSAVAKSGNVLLVHPGLPVKDVKDLIKLAKSRPGEMNFGSAGNGSSNHLSSAMLNQLAGIKVSHVPYKGDAPALTDVAAGQIEMMFASVPLAMAYAKSGKVKMLAVTTPQRLRLLPEVPTLAESDVPRYEFSTWYGLFATGGTDSAIVDLLARETKKAFDVAEARTQLTNLGVEAALSSPAEFRKLVNDDLERFARVVKSIGLSLD
;
A
#
# COMPACT_ATOMS: atom_id res chain seq x y z
N MET A 1 67.65 10.15 59.05
CA MET A 1 67.67 9.32 57.86
C MET A 1 66.29 8.68 57.55
N ALA A 2 65.45 8.53 58.55
CA ALA A 2 64.10 7.95 58.36
C ALA A 2 63.01 8.95 57.85
N GLU A 3 63.19 10.25 58.05
CA GLU A 3 62.20 11.26 57.63
C GLU A 3 62.25 11.57 56.10
N LYS A 4 63.41 11.49 55.47
CA LYS A 4 63.58 11.69 54.03
C LYS A 4 63.04 10.55 53.16
N LEU A 5 62.86 9.34 53.77
CA LEU A 5 62.23 8.20 53.01
C LEU A 5 60.68 8.28 53.00
N ARG A 6 60.04 9.00 53.93
CA ARG A 6 58.56 9.13 53.98
C ARG A 6 58.02 10.10 52.94
N GLU A 7 58.75 11.13 52.52
CA GLU A 7 58.28 12.08 51.53
C GLU A 7 58.36 11.59 50.09
N VAL A 8 59.20 10.60 49.80
CA VAL A 8 59.39 10.09 48.43
C VAL A 8 58.37 9.02 48.03
N ILE A 9 57.79 8.30 49.04
CA ILE A 9 56.86 7.20 48.81
C ILE A 9 55.38 7.62 48.76
N ALA A 10 55.02 8.72 49.46
CA ALA A 10 53.64 9.17 49.57
C ALA A 10 52.99 9.67 48.23
N PRO A 11 53.68 10.38 47.34
CA PRO A 11 53.07 10.81 46.08
C PRO A 11 52.92 9.67 45.06
N SER A 12 53.80 8.67 45.11
CA SER A 12 53.73 7.54 44.15
C SER A 12 52.55 6.59 44.40
N VAL A 13 52.19 6.35 45.67
CA VAL A 13 51.01 5.51 46.00
C VAL A 13 49.71 6.22 45.65
N LYS A 14 49.58 7.52 45.89
CA LYS A 14 48.41 8.30 45.52
C LYS A 14 48.26 8.41 44.00
N THR A 15 49.35 8.56 43.27
CA THR A 15 49.35 8.60 41.82
C THR A 15 48.98 7.22 41.24
N LEU A 16 49.48 6.12 41.82
CA LEU A 16 49.18 4.75 41.39
C LEU A 16 47.70 4.41 41.64
N VAL A 17 47.12 4.81 42.78
CA VAL A 17 45.69 4.61 43.10
C VAL A 17 44.83 5.42 42.16
N PHE A 18 45.22 6.66 41.84
CA PHE A 18 44.46 7.49 40.88
C PHE A 18 44.49 6.93 39.45
N VAL A 19 45.62 6.39 38.99
CA VAL A 19 45.76 5.74 37.69
C VAL A 19 44.93 4.45 37.61
N ILE A 20 44.93 3.63 38.69
CA ILE A 20 44.11 2.43 38.76
C ILE A 20 42.61 2.76 38.77
N LEU A 21 42.21 3.82 39.49
CA LEU A 21 40.84 4.32 39.52
C LEU A 21 40.38 4.84 38.14
N CYS A 22 41.24 5.58 37.44
CA CYS A 22 40.99 6.08 36.07
C CYS A 22 40.97 4.92 35.03
N MET A 23 41.79 3.91 35.16
CA MET A 23 41.74 2.70 34.34
C MET A 23 40.49 1.85 34.62
N GLY A 24 40.02 1.78 35.84
CA GLY A 24 38.76 1.08 36.20
C GLY A 24 37.51 1.75 35.63
N LEU A 25 37.49 3.10 35.48
CA LEU A 25 36.40 3.83 34.83
C LEU A 25 36.40 3.72 33.30
N ALA A 26 37.53 3.49 32.67
CA ALA A 26 37.64 3.40 31.21
C ALA A 26 37.14 2.07 30.64
N THR A 27 36.95 1.02 31.48
CA THR A 27 36.47 -0.30 31.04
C THR A 27 34.97 -0.50 31.20
N ALA A 28 34.23 0.46 31.72
CA ALA A 28 32.79 0.47 31.67
C ALA A 28 32.30 0.92 30.27
N SER A 29 32.84 0.29 29.21
CA SER A 29 32.18 0.28 27.90
C SER A 29 30.84 -0.41 28.10
N THR A 30 29.82 0.41 28.31
CA THR A 30 28.45 -0.06 28.24
C THR A 30 28.29 -0.66 26.86
N SER A 31 28.38 -1.99 26.77
CA SER A 31 27.84 -2.72 25.64
C SER A 31 26.38 -2.30 25.57
N THR A 32 26.08 -1.30 24.75
CA THR A 32 24.71 -1.00 24.34
C THR A 32 24.27 -2.31 23.71
N LEU A 33 23.57 -3.16 24.46
CA LEU A 33 22.89 -4.33 23.90
C LEU A 33 22.01 -3.74 22.82
N ALA A 34 22.40 -3.90 21.58
CA ALA A 34 21.59 -3.52 20.45
C ALA A 34 20.23 -4.18 20.69
N GLN A 35 19.23 -3.38 20.97
CA GLN A 35 17.91 -3.86 21.32
C GLN A 35 17.43 -4.73 20.18
N VAL A 36 17.25 -6.04 20.43
CA VAL A 36 16.86 -7.00 19.38
C VAL A 36 15.54 -6.52 18.78
N TYR A 37 15.54 -6.16 17.52
CA TYR A 37 14.32 -5.80 16.82
C TYR A 37 13.53 -7.06 16.43
N PRO A 38 12.18 -7.09 16.63
CA PRO A 38 11.37 -6.12 17.35
C PRO A 38 11.32 -6.41 18.87
N SER A 39 11.32 -5.35 19.69
CA SER A 39 11.19 -5.41 21.16
C SER A 39 9.88 -4.79 21.67
N ARG A 40 9.05 -4.26 20.79
CA ARG A 40 7.75 -3.64 21.10
C ARG A 40 6.76 -3.80 19.95
N LEU A 41 5.53 -3.35 20.13
CA LEU A 41 4.45 -3.40 19.17
C LEU A 41 4.83 -2.80 17.82
N ILE A 42 4.55 -3.53 16.73
CA ILE A 42 4.65 -3.06 15.34
C ILE A 42 3.26 -2.61 14.88
N ARG A 43 3.19 -1.50 14.18
CA ARG A 43 1.97 -0.94 13.59
C ARG A 43 2.03 -1.02 12.07
N ILE A 44 1.04 -1.64 11.45
CA ILE A 44 0.84 -1.61 10.00
C ILE A 44 -0.28 -0.62 9.69
N VAL A 45 0.07 0.53 9.14
CA VAL A 45 -0.89 1.52 8.66
C VAL A 45 -1.47 1.05 7.33
N VAL A 46 -2.79 1.13 7.20
CA VAL A 46 -3.52 0.91 5.96
C VAL A 46 -4.19 2.22 5.54
N ALA A 47 -3.83 2.72 4.37
CA ALA A 47 -4.22 4.06 3.93
C ALA A 47 -5.67 4.14 3.40
N PHE A 48 -6.49 3.09 3.61
CA PHE A 48 -7.87 2.96 3.13
C PHE A 48 -8.79 2.43 4.22
N SER A 49 -10.11 2.54 3.98
CA SER A 49 -11.14 2.01 4.88
C SER A 49 -11.01 0.48 5.06
N PRO A 50 -11.43 -0.06 6.21
CA PRO A 50 -11.47 -1.50 6.43
C PRO A 50 -12.25 -2.26 5.35
N GLY A 51 -11.89 -3.54 5.15
CA GLY A 51 -12.57 -4.48 4.25
C GLY A 51 -12.08 -4.44 2.79
N GLY A 52 -11.20 -3.51 2.41
CA GLY A 52 -10.51 -3.54 1.13
C GLY A 52 -9.32 -4.51 1.11
N VAL A 53 -8.78 -4.78 -0.09
CA VAL A 53 -7.63 -5.70 -0.25
C VAL A 53 -6.44 -5.32 0.64
N PRO A 54 -6.00 -4.03 0.74
CA PRO A 54 -4.88 -3.68 1.60
C PRO A 54 -5.12 -4.00 3.07
N ASP A 55 -6.36 -3.81 3.57
CA ASP A 55 -6.72 -4.11 4.96
C ASP A 55 -6.66 -5.61 5.24
N ILE A 56 -7.19 -6.43 4.34
CA ILE A 56 -7.17 -7.89 4.50
C ILE A 56 -5.74 -8.41 4.45
N LEU A 57 -4.93 -7.96 3.50
CA LEU A 57 -3.51 -8.33 3.40
C LEU A 57 -2.73 -7.92 4.66
N ALA A 58 -2.96 -6.72 5.19
CA ALA A 58 -2.34 -6.25 6.41
C ALA A 58 -2.71 -7.11 7.63
N ARG A 59 -3.96 -7.56 7.74
CA ARG A 59 -4.43 -8.44 8.82
C ARG A 59 -3.85 -9.85 8.75
N VAL A 60 -3.75 -10.41 7.53
CA VAL A 60 -3.05 -11.68 7.30
C VAL A 60 -1.59 -11.55 7.75
N LEU A 61 -0.90 -10.52 7.28
CA LEU A 61 0.50 -10.28 7.63
C LEU A 61 0.69 -10.06 9.14
N ALA A 62 -0.19 -9.27 9.77
CA ALA A 62 -0.13 -8.99 11.21
C ALA A 62 -0.28 -10.27 12.04
N LYS A 63 -1.23 -11.15 11.70
CA LYS A 63 -1.45 -12.44 12.37
C LYS A 63 -0.18 -13.31 12.32
N GLU A 64 0.39 -13.48 11.14
CA GLU A 64 1.54 -14.35 10.92
C GLU A 64 2.82 -13.76 11.54
N MET A 65 3.07 -12.45 11.35
CA MET A 65 4.22 -11.78 11.97
C MET A 65 4.16 -11.77 13.50
N GLN A 66 2.98 -11.64 14.11
CA GLN A 66 2.84 -11.73 15.57
C GLN A 66 3.31 -13.09 16.09
N GLY A 67 2.96 -14.18 15.40
CA GLY A 67 3.40 -15.52 15.74
C GLY A 67 4.91 -15.73 15.60
N SER A 68 5.50 -15.22 14.51
CA SER A 68 6.92 -15.44 14.20
C SER A 68 7.87 -14.51 14.95
N LEU A 69 7.47 -13.27 15.22
CA LEU A 69 8.31 -12.25 15.86
C LEU A 69 8.11 -12.18 17.39
N GLY A 70 7.08 -12.83 17.94
CA GLY A 70 6.78 -12.80 19.37
C GLY A 70 6.36 -11.42 19.90
N GLN A 71 5.99 -10.50 19.02
CA GLN A 71 5.55 -9.14 19.35
C GLN A 71 4.18 -8.85 18.74
N SER A 72 3.39 -8.04 19.43
CA SER A 72 2.10 -7.61 18.90
C SER A 72 2.25 -6.85 17.59
N VAL A 73 1.45 -7.21 16.58
CA VAL A 73 1.35 -6.50 15.30
C VAL A 73 -0.09 -6.04 15.11
N VAL A 74 -0.31 -4.74 15.00
CA VAL A 74 -1.65 -4.16 14.89
C VAL A 74 -1.85 -3.46 13.56
N VAL A 75 -3.09 -3.52 13.04
CA VAL A 75 -3.50 -2.82 11.83
C VAL A 75 -4.22 -1.53 12.22
N ASP A 76 -3.80 -0.40 11.63
CA ASP A 76 -4.33 0.94 11.86
C ASP A 76 -4.81 1.54 10.54
N ASN A 77 -6.13 1.60 10.35
CA ASN A 77 -6.72 2.17 9.14
C ASN A 77 -6.76 3.69 9.21
N ARG A 78 -6.04 4.37 8.30
CA ARG A 78 -5.97 5.83 8.16
C ARG A 78 -6.38 6.28 6.76
N PRO A 79 -7.68 6.24 6.44
CA PRO A 79 -8.17 6.57 5.10
C PRO A 79 -8.15 8.08 4.82
N GLY A 80 -8.10 8.42 3.53
CA GLY A 80 -8.27 9.78 3.04
C GLY A 80 -7.24 10.17 1.98
N GLY A 81 -7.62 11.10 1.10
CA GLY A 81 -6.78 11.59 0.01
C GLY A 81 -6.31 10.51 -0.97
N GLY A 82 -7.13 9.46 -1.22
CA GLY A 82 -6.71 8.35 -2.08
C GLY A 82 -5.53 7.52 -1.54
N GLY A 83 -5.30 7.56 -0.21
CA GLY A 83 -4.20 6.89 0.46
C GLY A 83 -3.06 7.84 0.89
N VAL A 84 -3.10 9.09 0.50
CA VAL A 84 -2.05 10.08 0.80
C VAL A 84 -1.91 10.29 2.31
N ILE A 85 -3.02 10.40 3.07
CA ILE A 85 -2.99 10.68 4.52
C ILE A 85 -2.28 9.56 5.29
N GLY A 86 -2.63 8.30 5.02
CA GLY A 86 -2.02 7.17 5.69
C GLY A 86 -0.54 6.98 5.32
N ALA A 87 -0.20 7.19 4.05
CA ALA A 87 1.17 7.08 3.57
C ALA A 87 2.07 8.20 4.10
N ASP A 88 1.58 9.45 4.15
CA ASP A 88 2.29 10.60 4.72
C ASP A 88 2.62 10.38 6.22
N ALA A 89 1.68 9.78 6.97
CA ALA A 89 1.90 9.43 8.37
C ALA A 89 3.05 8.45 8.57
N VAL A 90 3.26 7.50 7.64
CA VAL A 90 4.40 6.55 7.69
C VAL A 90 5.67 7.21 7.16
N ALA A 91 5.59 7.99 6.08
CA ALA A 91 6.73 8.72 5.53
C ALA A 91 7.41 9.63 6.55
N LYS A 92 6.64 10.15 7.52
CA LYS A 92 7.11 11.04 8.61
C LYS A 92 7.34 10.32 9.95
N ALA A 93 7.16 8.99 10.00
CA ALA A 93 7.39 8.21 11.22
C ALA A 93 8.90 8.01 11.49
N PRO A 94 9.30 7.60 12.70
CA PRO A 94 10.68 7.21 12.98
C PRO A 94 11.16 6.08 12.07
N THR A 95 12.46 6.10 11.72
CA THR A 95 13.10 5.12 10.81
C THR A 95 13.46 3.81 11.51
N ASP A 96 12.74 3.44 12.55
CA ASP A 96 13.03 2.33 13.47
C ASP A 96 12.30 1.01 13.13
N GLY A 97 11.53 1.00 12.04
CA GLY A 97 10.82 -0.18 11.55
C GLY A 97 9.53 -0.55 12.30
N TYR A 98 9.09 0.22 13.30
CA TYR A 98 7.88 -0.08 14.07
C TYR A 98 6.59 0.49 13.48
N THR A 99 6.71 1.38 12.50
CA THR A 99 5.57 1.90 11.73
C THR A 99 5.76 1.53 10.27
N LEU A 100 4.87 0.67 9.78
CA LEU A 100 4.90 0.13 8.42
C LEU A 100 3.67 0.60 7.66
N LEU A 101 3.71 0.58 6.33
CA LEU A 101 2.59 0.87 5.46
C LEU A 101 2.25 -0.34 4.60
N MET A 102 1.02 -0.80 4.64
CA MET A 102 0.48 -1.62 3.56
C MET A 102 -0.01 -0.69 2.45
N GLY A 103 0.86 -0.47 1.49
CA GLY A 103 0.66 0.42 0.35
C GLY A 103 0.06 -0.26 -0.87
N SER A 104 -0.28 0.55 -1.87
CA SER A 104 -0.77 0.09 -3.16
C SER A 104 -0.23 0.97 -4.29
N THR A 105 -0.56 0.65 -5.52
CA THR A 105 -0.26 1.45 -6.72
C THR A 105 -0.65 2.94 -6.60
N ALA A 106 -1.56 3.29 -5.68
CA ALA A 106 -1.89 4.69 -5.36
C ALA A 106 -0.65 5.52 -4.98
N LEU A 107 0.36 4.90 -4.34
CA LEU A 107 1.64 5.56 -4.01
C LEU A 107 2.42 6.02 -5.26
N ALA A 108 2.22 5.35 -6.39
CA ALA A 108 2.86 5.71 -7.64
C ALA A 108 1.98 6.62 -8.53
N ILE A 109 0.67 6.65 -8.30
CA ILE A 109 -0.30 7.45 -9.06
C ILE A 109 -0.42 8.86 -8.47
N ALA A 110 -0.68 8.94 -7.15
CA ALA A 110 -1.02 10.20 -6.49
C ALA A 110 0.01 11.33 -6.68
N PRO A 111 1.34 11.09 -6.61
CA PRO A 111 2.32 12.16 -6.81
C PRO A 111 2.22 12.89 -8.15
N ALA A 112 1.74 12.20 -9.19
CA ALA A 112 1.58 12.80 -10.52
C ALA A 112 0.36 13.72 -10.65
N LEU A 113 -0.54 13.72 -9.67
CA LEU A 113 -1.82 14.44 -9.69
C LEU A 113 -1.74 15.81 -9.00
N TYR A 114 -0.71 16.07 -8.20
CA TYR A 114 -0.56 17.26 -7.39
C TYR A 114 0.71 18.01 -7.74
N SER A 115 0.66 19.32 -7.85
CA SER A 115 1.85 20.18 -8.00
C SER A 115 2.71 20.20 -6.73
N LYS A 116 2.07 20.02 -5.56
CA LYS A 116 2.73 19.90 -4.25
C LYS A 116 2.28 18.62 -3.56
N PHE A 117 3.19 17.66 -3.44
CA PHE A 117 2.93 16.39 -2.78
C PHE A 117 3.61 16.34 -1.40
N PRO A 118 2.96 15.82 -0.32
CA PRO A 118 3.43 15.99 1.05
C PRO A 118 4.66 15.15 1.42
N TYR A 119 5.06 14.17 0.60
CA TYR A 119 6.23 13.32 0.78
C TYR A 119 6.79 12.87 -0.58
N ASP A 120 8.05 12.41 -0.61
CA ASP A 120 8.67 11.79 -1.79
C ASP A 120 8.64 10.26 -1.63
N PRO A 121 7.82 9.53 -2.42
CA PRO A 121 7.73 8.07 -2.30
C PRO A 121 9.06 7.34 -2.50
N ARG A 122 10.02 7.94 -3.20
CA ARG A 122 11.34 7.34 -3.45
C ARG A 122 12.28 7.45 -2.27
N LYS A 123 12.11 8.49 -1.43
CA LYS A 123 13.01 8.83 -0.31
C LYS A 123 12.38 8.51 1.04
N ASP A 124 11.11 8.89 1.21
CA ASP A 124 10.44 8.88 2.51
C ASP A 124 9.77 7.55 2.83
N LEU A 125 9.75 6.62 1.84
CA LEU A 125 9.29 5.25 2.00
C LEU A 125 10.35 4.25 1.51
N THR A 126 10.58 3.21 2.30
CA THR A 126 11.48 2.10 1.94
C THR A 126 10.64 0.88 1.56
N PRO A 127 10.63 0.44 0.28
CA PRO A 127 9.97 -0.79 -0.14
C PRO A 127 10.56 -2.01 0.57
N VAL A 128 9.69 -2.85 1.17
CA VAL A 128 10.06 -4.09 1.87
C VAL A 128 9.77 -5.30 0.98
N SER A 129 8.54 -5.46 0.52
CA SER A 129 8.17 -6.53 -0.41
C SER A 129 6.85 -6.19 -1.10
N ALA A 130 6.74 -6.43 -2.39
CA ALA A 130 5.43 -6.64 -2.99
C ALA A 130 4.80 -7.88 -2.33
N VAL A 131 3.49 -7.88 -2.20
CA VAL A 131 2.73 -8.96 -1.56
C VAL A 131 1.79 -9.61 -2.56
N ALA A 132 1.03 -8.81 -3.28
CA ALA A 132 0.02 -9.28 -4.21
C ALA A 132 -0.19 -8.28 -5.36
N LYS A 133 -0.80 -8.78 -6.45
CA LYS A 133 -1.30 -7.97 -7.55
C LYS A 133 -2.74 -8.38 -7.88
N SER A 134 -3.52 -7.43 -8.40
CA SER A 134 -4.91 -7.66 -8.82
C SER A 134 -5.32 -6.69 -9.92
N GLY A 135 -6.44 -6.99 -10.58
CA GLY A 135 -7.18 -6.00 -11.36
C GLY A 135 -8.27 -5.33 -10.54
N ASN A 136 -8.93 -4.36 -11.17
CA ASN A 136 -10.22 -3.84 -10.74
C ASN A 136 -11.34 -4.42 -11.61
N VAL A 137 -12.56 -4.41 -11.09
CA VAL A 137 -13.77 -4.82 -11.81
C VAL A 137 -14.63 -3.60 -12.05
N LEU A 138 -15.01 -3.34 -13.30
CA LEU A 138 -15.99 -2.32 -13.64
C LEU A 138 -17.39 -2.80 -13.23
N LEU A 139 -18.01 -2.04 -12.35
CA LEU A 139 -19.33 -2.29 -11.80
C LEU A 139 -20.31 -1.19 -12.18
N VAL A 140 -21.57 -1.57 -12.34
CA VAL A 140 -22.69 -0.64 -12.51
C VAL A 140 -23.84 -1.00 -11.59
N HIS A 141 -24.70 -0.01 -11.27
CA HIS A 141 -25.98 -0.28 -10.62
C HIS A 141 -26.87 -1.16 -11.54
N PRO A 142 -27.57 -2.18 -11.02
CA PRO A 142 -28.36 -3.10 -11.85
C PRO A 142 -29.50 -2.44 -12.63
N GLY A 143 -30.04 -1.34 -12.11
CA GLY A 143 -31.07 -0.53 -12.77
C GLY A 143 -30.57 0.33 -13.94
N LEU A 144 -29.26 0.39 -14.18
CA LEU A 144 -28.73 1.07 -15.36
C LEU A 144 -29.05 0.24 -16.59
N PRO A 145 -29.62 0.82 -17.70
CA PRO A 145 -30.06 0.08 -18.87
C PRO A 145 -28.87 -0.28 -19.79
N VAL A 146 -27.87 -1.00 -19.25
CA VAL A 146 -26.68 -1.46 -19.96
C VAL A 146 -26.47 -2.95 -19.75
N LYS A 147 -26.06 -3.66 -20.78
CA LYS A 147 -25.78 -5.11 -20.73
C LYS A 147 -24.28 -5.39 -20.63
N ASP A 148 -23.47 -4.54 -21.22
CA ASP A 148 -22.03 -4.67 -21.36
C ASP A 148 -21.33 -3.29 -21.41
N VAL A 149 -20.02 -3.28 -21.61
CA VAL A 149 -19.22 -2.05 -21.72
C VAL A 149 -19.60 -1.20 -22.90
N LYS A 150 -19.99 -1.81 -24.04
CA LYS A 150 -20.41 -1.10 -25.24
C LYS A 150 -21.68 -0.29 -25.01
N ASP A 151 -22.67 -0.89 -24.36
CA ASP A 151 -23.90 -0.20 -23.95
C ASP A 151 -23.60 0.95 -22.98
N LEU A 152 -22.69 0.73 -21.99
CA LEU A 152 -22.26 1.75 -21.05
C LEU A 152 -21.62 2.95 -21.77
N ILE A 153 -20.70 2.67 -22.69
CA ILE A 153 -20.05 3.72 -23.51
C ILE A 153 -21.07 4.51 -24.32
N LYS A 154 -22.02 3.81 -24.96
CA LYS A 154 -23.10 4.44 -25.72
C LYS A 154 -23.97 5.34 -24.84
N LEU A 155 -24.35 4.86 -23.65
CA LEU A 155 -25.14 5.62 -22.69
C LEU A 155 -24.38 6.86 -22.22
N ALA A 156 -23.10 6.71 -21.84
CA ALA A 156 -22.27 7.83 -21.38
C ALA A 156 -22.04 8.88 -22.48
N LYS A 157 -21.93 8.47 -23.74
CA LYS A 157 -21.85 9.39 -24.90
C LYS A 157 -23.15 10.14 -25.13
N SER A 158 -24.31 9.56 -24.83
CA SER A 158 -25.62 10.25 -24.95
C SER A 158 -25.91 11.23 -23.82
N ARG A 159 -25.17 11.12 -22.68
CA ARG A 159 -25.35 11.94 -21.47
C ARG A 159 -24.00 12.43 -20.93
N PRO A 160 -23.26 13.25 -21.69
CA PRO A 160 -21.88 13.62 -21.30
C PRO A 160 -21.87 14.48 -20.03
N GLY A 161 -21.22 13.95 -18.97
CA GLY A 161 -21.10 14.62 -17.67
C GLY A 161 -22.27 14.43 -16.71
N GLU A 162 -23.36 13.74 -17.11
CA GLU A 162 -24.52 13.48 -16.26
C GLU A 162 -24.36 12.21 -15.38
N MET A 163 -23.51 11.28 -15.81
CA MET A 163 -23.20 10.07 -15.06
C MET A 163 -22.04 10.30 -14.10
N ASN A 164 -22.03 9.56 -12.99
CA ASN A 164 -21.00 9.64 -11.96
C ASN A 164 -20.29 8.29 -11.76
N PHE A 165 -19.00 8.35 -11.47
CA PHE A 165 -18.26 7.19 -10.99
C PHE A 165 -17.68 7.44 -9.60
N GLY A 166 -17.77 6.41 -8.74
CA GLY A 166 -17.15 6.41 -7.43
C GLY A 166 -15.71 5.91 -7.45
N SER A 167 -14.90 6.38 -6.51
CA SER A 167 -13.55 5.84 -6.29
C SER A 167 -13.19 5.79 -4.81
N ALA A 168 -12.08 5.11 -4.49
CA ALA A 168 -11.52 5.11 -3.13
C ALA A 168 -10.83 6.45 -2.76
N GLY A 169 -11.03 7.48 -3.56
CA GLY A 169 -10.49 8.83 -3.40
C GLY A 169 -9.54 9.24 -4.53
N ASN A 170 -9.20 10.50 -4.53
CA ASN A 170 -8.31 11.11 -5.52
C ASN A 170 -6.95 10.39 -5.58
N GLY A 171 -6.50 9.98 -6.76
CA GLY A 171 -5.23 9.26 -6.94
C GLY A 171 -5.28 7.77 -6.61
N SER A 172 -6.43 7.23 -6.23
CA SER A 172 -6.61 5.78 -6.07
C SER A 172 -6.56 5.05 -7.42
N SER A 173 -6.36 3.72 -7.37
CA SER A 173 -6.39 2.87 -8.56
C SER A 173 -7.74 2.94 -9.30
N ASN A 174 -8.84 3.03 -8.56
CA ASN A 174 -10.20 3.16 -9.09
C ASN A 174 -10.40 4.49 -9.84
N HIS A 175 -9.88 5.58 -9.27
CA HIS A 175 -9.92 6.88 -9.92
C HIS A 175 -9.18 6.86 -11.25
N LEU A 176 -7.93 6.36 -11.26
CA LEU A 176 -7.16 6.28 -12.50
C LEU A 176 -7.80 5.33 -13.52
N SER A 177 -8.32 4.16 -13.07
CA SER A 177 -9.04 3.23 -13.95
C SER A 177 -10.21 3.90 -14.65
N SER A 178 -11.01 4.71 -13.93
CA SER A 178 -12.15 5.43 -14.50
C SER A 178 -11.71 6.55 -15.43
N ALA A 179 -10.67 7.30 -15.06
CA ALA A 179 -10.13 8.36 -15.91
C ALA A 179 -9.55 7.80 -17.23
N MET A 180 -8.87 6.66 -17.18
CA MET A 180 -8.41 5.94 -18.36
C MET A 180 -9.57 5.46 -19.24
N LEU A 181 -10.66 4.96 -18.65
CA LEU A 181 -11.86 4.57 -19.41
C LEU A 181 -12.47 5.80 -20.11
N ASN A 182 -12.63 6.91 -19.38
CA ASN A 182 -13.12 8.17 -19.96
C ASN A 182 -12.31 8.57 -21.20
N GLN A 183 -10.97 8.56 -21.07
CA GLN A 183 -10.07 8.96 -22.16
C GLN A 183 -10.11 7.97 -23.34
N LEU A 184 -9.95 6.67 -23.07
CA LEU A 184 -9.82 5.66 -24.14
C LEU A 184 -11.14 5.42 -24.88
N ALA A 185 -12.28 5.53 -24.20
CA ALA A 185 -13.60 5.38 -24.80
C ALA A 185 -14.19 6.68 -25.31
N GLY A 186 -13.55 7.84 -25.06
CA GLY A 186 -14.05 9.15 -25.45
C GLY A 186 -15.40 9.48 -24.80
N ILE A 187 -15.53 9.19 -23.49
CA ILE A 187 -16.73 9.47 -22.69
C ILE A 187 -16.42 10.51 -21.60
N LYS A 188 -17.46 11.09 -21.02
CA LYS A 188 -17.37 12.05 -19.90
C LYS A 188 -18.27 11.59 -18.79
N VAL A 189 -17.68 10.92 -17.78
CA VAL A 189 -18.33 10.51 -16.53
C VAL A 189 -17.66 11.25 -15.38
N SER A 190 -18.44 11.87 -14.49
CA SER A 190 -17.94 12.74 -13.41
C SER A 190 -17.44 11.93 -12.22
N HIS A 191 -16.39 12.40 -11.56
CA HIS A 191 -15.77 11.70 -10.43
C HIS A 191 -16.36 12.11 -9.08
N VAL A 192 -16.71 11.12 -8.24
CA VAL A 192 -17.12 11.29 -6.84
C VAL A 192 -16.12 10.54 -5.94
N PRO A 193 -15.26 11.26 -5.19
CA PRO A 193 -14.25 10.63 -4.32
C PRO A 193 -14.83 10.19 -2.98
N TYR A 194 -14.48 8.96 -2.53
CA TYR A 194 -14.81 8.40 -1.22
C TYR A 194 -13.52 8.10 -0.43
N LYS A 195 -13.66 7.66 0.83
CA LYS A 195 -12.51 7.28 1.69
C LYS A 195 -12.09 5.81 1.55
N GLY A 196 -12.53 5.12 0.50
CA GLY A 196 -12.23 3.71 0.20
C GLY A 196 -13.27 3.07 -0.72
N ASP A 197 -13.04 1.83 -1.15
CA ASP A 197 -13.93 1.09 -2.06
C ASP A 197 -15.31 0.85 -1.45
N ALA A 198 -15.37 0.43 -0.17
CA ALA A 198 -16.60 -0.02 0.45
C ALA A 198 -17.69 1.07 0.51
N PRO A 199 -17.42 2.32 0.95
CA PRO A 199 -18.44 3.38 0.92
C PRO A 199 -18.86 3.75 -0.51
N ALA A 200 -17.94 3.81 -1.48
CA ALA A 200 -18.29 4.07 -2.87
C ALA A 200 -19.21 2.97 -3.45
N LEU A 201 -18.90 1.71 -3.15
CA LEU A 201 -19.68 0.56 -3.64
C LEU A 201 -21.09 0.51 -3.00
N THR A 202 -21.22 0.96 -1.75
CA THR A 202 -22.53 1.10 -1.11
C THR A 202 -23.42 2.06 -1.89
N ASP A 203 -22.89 3.19 -2.34
CA ASP A 203 -23.62 4.19 -3.11
C ASP A 203 -23.93 3.73 -4.55
N VAL A 204 -23.05 2.95 -5.19
CA VAL A 204 -23.40 2.27 -6.46
C VAL A 204 -24.54 1.30 -6.26
N ALA A 205 -24.49 0.47 -5.20
CA ALA A 205 -25.54 -0.51 -4.91
C ALA A 205 -26.89 0.14 -4.54
N ALA A 206 -26.85 1.35 -3.99
CA ALA A 206 -28.04 2.15 -3.68
C ALA A 206 -28.55 3.00 -4.88
N GLY A 207 -27.81 3.00 -6.01
CA GLY A 207 -28.16 3.80 -7.19
C GLY A 207 -27.90 5.30 -7.04
N GLN A 208 -27.11 5.72 -6.04
CA GLN A 208 -26.72 7.13 -5.86
C GLN A 208 -25.66 7.58 -6.87
N ILE A 209 -24.84 6.67 -7.34
CA ILE A 209 -23.89 6.83 -8.45
C ILE A 209 -24.01 5.62 -9.38
N GLU A 210 -23.70 5.82 -10.67
CA GLU A 210 -23.99 4.83 -11.70
C GLU A 210 -22.98 3.69 -11.75
N MET A 211 -21.71 3.99 -11.52
CA MET A 211 -20.62 3.03 -11.74
C MET A 211 -19.42 3.25 -10.84
N MET A 212 -18.57 2.25 -10.75
CA MET A 212 -17.21 2.35 -10.21
C MET A 212 -16.33 1.22 -10.72
N PHE A 213 -15.03 1.39 -10.58
CA PHE A 213 -14.10 0.27 -10.53
C PHE A 213 -13.91 -0.14 -9.07
N ALA A 214 -14.06 -1.42 -8.75
CA ALA A 214 -13.87 -1.93 -7.40
C ALA A 214 -12.84 -3.05 -7.36
N SER A 215 -12.30 -3.32 -6.16
CA SER A 215 -11.49 -4.50 -5.92
C SER A 215 -12.33 -5.79 -6.11
N VAL A 216 -11.66 -6.85 -6.56
CA VAL A 216 -12.31 -8.13 -6.89
C VAL A 216 -13.18 -8.69 -5.74
N PRO A 217 -12.70 -8.75 -4.47
CA PRO A 217 -13.51 -9.34 -3.40
C PRO A 217 -14.80 -8.57 -3.12
N LEU A 218 -14.75 -7.25 -3.14
CA LEU A 218 -15.94 -6.42 -2.95
C LEU A 218 -16.90 -6.54 -4.14
N ALA A 219 -16.37 -6.55 -5.37
CA ALA A 219 -17.15 -6.75 -6.58
C ALA A 219 -17.94 -8.08 -6.53
N MET A 220 -17.26 -9.18 -6.19
CA MET A 220 -17.87 -10.51 -6.08
C MET A 220 -18.95 -10.57 -5.00
N ALA A 221 -18.68 -10.00 -3.81
CA ALA A 221 -19.63 -10.01 -2.69
C ALA A 221 -20.95 -9.30 -3.06
N TYR A 222 -20.85 -8.13 -3.68
CA TYR A 222 -22.04 -7.33 -4.05
C TYR A 222 -22.74 -7.89 -5.30
N ALA A 223 -22.00 -8.41 -6.27
CA ALA A 223 -22.60 -9.07 -7.44
C ALA A 223 -23.37 -10.35 -7.06
N LYS A 224 -22.82 -11.18 -6.14
CA LYS A 224 -23.49 -12.37 -5.62
C LYS A 224 -24.83 -12.04 -4.95
N SER A 225 -24.95 -10.87 -4.33
CA SER A 225 -26.22 -10.40 -3.72
C SER A 225 -27.14 -9.67 -4.72
N GLY A 226 -26.77 -9.61 -6.00
CA GLY A 226 -27.54 -8.92 -7.05
C GLY A 226 -27.54 -7.39 -6.95
N LYS A 227 -26.72 -6.81 -6.07
CA LYS A 227 -26.69 -5.36 -5.81
C LYS A 227 -25.91 -4.56 -6.84
N VAL A 228 -25.05 -5.21 -7.60
CA VAL A 228 -24.30 -4.61 -8.70
C VAL A 228 -24.16 -5.60 -9.84
N LYS A 229 -23.88 -5.10 -11.05
CA LYS A 229 -23.56 -5.87 -12.23
C LYS A 229 -22.09 -5.66 -12.59
N MET A 230 -21.34 -6.74 -12.78
CA MET A 230 -19.96 -6.73 -13.27
C MET A 230 -19.98 -6.67 -14.80
N LEU A 231 -19.24 -5.72 -15.40
CA LEU A 231 -19.17 -5.56 -16.86
C LEU A 231 -17.84 -5.99 -17.45
N ALA A 232 -16.71 -5.67 -16.80
CA ALA A 232 -15.38 -6.02 -17.29
C ALA A 232 -14.33 -5.95 -16.19
N VAL A 233 -13.16 -6.57 -16.43
CA VAL A 233 -11.96 -6.43 -15.59
C VAL A 233 -10.91 -5.58 -16.29
N THR A 234 -10.02 -4.95 -15.49
CA THR A 234 -9.00 -4.03 -16.01
C THR A 234 -7.71 -4.71 -16.47
N THR A 235 -7.51 -5.97 -16.11
CA THR A 235 -6.33 -6.77 -16.45
C THR A 235 -6.29 -7.11 -17.95
N PRO A 236 -5.08 -7.36 -18.51
CA PRO A 236 -4.95 -7.75 -19.92
C PRO A 236 -5.55 -9.14 -20.23
N GLN A 237 -5.74 -9.96 -19.20
CA GLN A 237 -6.39 -11.27 -19.28
C GLN A 237 -7.51 -11.34 -18.26
N ARG A 238 -8.52 -12.19 -18.53
CA ARG A 238 -9.62 -12.45 -17.59
C ARG A 238 -9.08 -13.00 -16.27
N LEU A 239 -9.72 -12.63 -15.18
CA LEU A 239 -9.37 -13.15 -13.85
C LEU A 239 -9.84 -14.60 -13.70
N ARG A 240 -9.00 -15.42 -13.09
CA ARG A 240 -9.32 -16.86 -12.87
C ARG A 240 -10.60 -17.08 -12.05
N LEU A 241 -10.91 -16.16 -11.14
CA LEU A 241 -12.15 -16.20 -10.34
C LEU A 241 -13.37 -15.67 -11.08
N LEU A 242 -13.20 -14.98 -12.19
CA LEU A 242 -14.25 -14.32 -12.96
C LEU A 242 -14.06 -14.62 -14.46
N PRO A 243 -14.01 -15.91 -14.87
CA PRO A 243 -13.71 -16.28 -16.26
C PRO A 243 -14.80 -15.82 -17.24
N GLU A 244 -16.02 -15.60 -16.74
CA GLU A 244 -17.16 -15.10 -17.51
C GLU A 244 -17.11 -13.59 -17.73
N VAL A 245 -16.35 -12.82 -16.90
CA VAL A 245 -16.25 -11.37 -17.00
C VAL A 245 -15.13 -11.02 -17.99
N PRO A 246 -15.44 -10.38 -19.12
CA PRO A 246 -14.43 -10.03 -20.12
C PRO A 246 -13.47 -8.96 -19.62
N THR A 247 -12.34 -8.79 -20.29
CA THR A 247 -11.48 -7.63 -20.08
C THR A 247 -12.05 -6.40 -20.78
N LEU A 248 -11.64 -5.20 -20.37
CA LEU A 248 -11.98 -3.97 -21.10
C LEU A 248 -11.41 -3.99 -22.53
N ALA A 249 -10.23 -4.58 -22.73
CA ALA A 249 -9.64 -4.74 -24.05
C ALA A 249 -10.47 -5.64 -24.97
N GLU A 250 -11.11 -6.69 -24.45
CA GLU A 250 -12.07 -7.54 -25.17
C GLU A 250 -13.43 -6.83 -25.39
N SER A 251 -13.69 -5.72 -24.69
CA SER A 251 -14.99 -5.05 -24.60
C SER A 251 -14.98 -3.66 -25.25
N ASP A 252 -14.47 -3.55 -26.48
CA ASP A 252 -14.42 -2.32 -27.28
C ASP A 252 -13.57 -1.16 -26.71
N VAL A 253 -12.66 -1.44 -25.74
CA VAL A 253 -11.67 -0.47 -25.23
C VAL A 253 -10.25 -1.01 -25.47
N PRO A 254 -9.81 -1.11 -26.74
CA PRO A 254 -8.49 -1.65 -27.06
C PRO A 254 -7.38 -0.86 -26.37
N ARG A 255 -6.29 -1.52 -25.99
CA ARG A 255 -5.16 -0.97 -25.24
C ARG A 255 -5.49 -0.58 -23.80
N TYR A 256 -6.67 -0.90 -23.27
CA TYR A 256 -6.92 -0.74 -21.83
C TYR A 256 -6.21 -1.84 -21.06
N GLU A 257 -5.28 -1.44 -20.21
CA GLU A 257 -4.57 -2.33 -19.30
C GLU A 257 -4.25 -1.60 -18.00
N PHE A 258 -4.74 -2.15 -16.90
CA PHE A 258 -4.43 -1.64 -15.57
C PHE A 258 -4.38 -2.76 -14.54
N SER A 259 -3.31 -2.81 -13.75
CA SER A 259 -3.16 -3.72 -12.61
C SER A 259 -2.72 -2.94 -11.38
N THR A 260 -3.19 -3.36 -10.23
CA THR A 260 -2.81 -2.82 -8.93
C THR A 260 -1.89 -3.81 -8.23
N TRP A 261 -0.79 -3.35 -7.69
CA TRP A 261 0.02 -4.08 -6.72
C TRP A 261 -0.27 -3.60 -5.31
N TYR A 262 -0.02 -4.48 -4.35
CA TYR A 262 -0.05 -4.23 -2.92
C TYR A 262 1.29 -4.66 -2.34
N GLY A 263 1.83 -3.89 -1.39
CA GLY A 263 3.12 -4.22 -0.80
C GLY A 263 3.37 -3.51 0.52
N LEU A 264 4.32 -4.06 1.27
CA LEU A 264 4.75 -3.54 2.55
C LEU A 264 5.89 -2.54 2.35
N PHE A 265 5.81 -1.42 3.07
CA PHE A 265 6.84 -0.38 3.13
C PHE A 265 7.19 -0.09 4.59
N ALA A 266 8.43 0.29 4.81
CA ALA A 266 8.89 0.96 6.03
C ALA A 266 9.09 2.45 5.77
N THR A 267 9.35 3.23 6.82
CA THR A 267 9.76 4.63 6.72
C THR A 267 11.10 4.73 5.97
N GLY A 268 11.27 5.79 5.18
CA GLY A 268 12.51 6.06 4.45
C GLY A 268 13.71 6.11 5.37
N GLY A 269 14.81 5.41 5.01
CA GLY A 269 16.01 5.35 5.83
C GLY A 269 15.99 4.31 6.97
N THR A 270 14.96 3.44 7.04
CA THR A 270 14.99 2.27 7.93
C THR A 270 16.20 1.38 7.64
N ASP A 271 16.86 0.91 8.69
CA ASP A 271 18.05 0.04 8.60
C ASP A 271 17.80 -1.19 7.72
N SER A 272 18.79 -1.52 6.89
CA SER A 272 18.66 -2.61 5.91
C SER A 272 18.44 -3.97 6.57
N ALA A 273 19.03 -4.23 7.76
CA ALA A 273 18.83 -5.49 8.48
C ALA A 273 17.37 -5.63 8.96
N ILE A 274 16.72 -4.52 9.34
CA ILE A 274 15.29 -4.50 9.69
C ILE A 274 14.45 -4.73 8.43
N VAL A 275 14.76 -4.07 7.32
CA VAL A 275 14.05 -4.24 6.03
C VAL A 275 14.14 -5.70 5.56
N ASP A 276 15.34 -6.32 5.63
CA ASP A 276 15.55 -7.71 5.25
C ASP A 276 14.80 -8.68 6.17
N LEU A 277 14.75 -8.41 7.48
CA LEU A 277 13.95 -9.20 8.41
C LEU A 277 12.47 -9.12 8.05
N LEU A 278 11.93 -7.91 7.88
CA LEU A 278 10.53 -7.69 7.51
C LEU A 278 10.18 -8.34 6.16
N ALA A 279 11.09 -8.31 5.18
CA ALA A 279 10.89 -8.97 3.89
C ALA A 279 10.81 -10.49 4.04
N ARG A 280 11.71 -11.10 4.84
CA ARG A 280 11.66 -12.54 5.14
C ARG A 280 10.37 -12.93 5.86
N GLU A 281 9.96 -12.17 6.86
CA GLU A 281 8.72 -12.43 7.59
C GLU A 281 7.48 -12.24 6.70
N THR A 282 7.48 -11.23 5.82
CA THR A 282 6.43 -11.05 4.81
C THR A 282 6.34 -12.28 3.89
N LYS A 283 7.48 -12.76 3.40
CA LYS A 283 7.51 -13.97 2.54
C LYS A 283 6.95 -15.19 3.30
N LYS A 284 7.40 -15.44 4.54
CA LYS A 284 6.90 -16.55 5.36
C LYS A 284 5.38 -16.45 5.56
N ALA A 285 4.86 -15.26 5.89
CA ALA A 285 3.45 -15.02 6.13
C ALA A 285 2.56 -15.42 4.94
N PHE A 286 3.00 -15.16 3.72
CA PHE A 286 2.24 -15.49 2.52
C PHE A 286 2.65 -16.81 1.85
N ASP A 287 3.65 -17.52 2.36
CA ASP A 287 4.00 -18.88 1.92
C ASP A 287 3.13 -19.96 2.60
N VAL A 288 2.45 -19.65 3.72
CA VAL A 288 1.54 -20.62 4.36
C VAL A 288 0.30 -20.89 3.52
N ALA A 289 -0.18 -22.13 3.53
CA ALA A 289 -1.30 -22.57 2.68
C ALA A 289 -2.59 -21.78 2.93
N GLU A 290 -2.89 -21.43 4.20
CA GLU A 290 -4.05 -20.64 4.58
C GLU A 290 -4.02 -19.25 3.93
N ALA A 291 -2.87 -18.54 4.00
CA ALA A 291 -2.71 -17.22 3.39
C ALA A 291 -2.83 -17.29 1.86
N ARG A 292 -2.23 -18.29 1.22
CA ARG A 292 -2.37 -18.50 -0.24
C ARG A 292 -3.83 -18.74 -0.64
N THR A 293 -4.56 -19.52 0.14
CA THR A 293 -6.00 -19.76 -0.08
C THR A 293 -6.78 -18.46 0.06
N GLN A 294 -6.47 -17.64 1.07
CA GLN A 294 -7.10 -16.33 1.25
C GLN A 294 -6.81 -15.40 0.06
N LEU A 295 -5.56 -15.31 -0.42
CA LEU A 295 -5.22 -14.54 -1.62
C LEU A 295 -6.06 -15.00 -2.83
N THR A 296 -6.15 -16.31 -3.05
CA THR A 296 -6.95 -16.88 -4.15
C THR A 296 -8.41 -16.46 -4.00
N ASN A 297 -9.01 -16.59 -2.81
CA ASN A 297 -10.41 -16.22 -2.56
C ASN A 297 -10.67 -14.71 -2.71
N LEU A 298 -9.63 -13.88 -2.53
CA LEU A 298 -9.68 -12.44 -2.78
C LEU A 298 -9.54 -12.08 -4.27
N GLY A 299 -9.28 -13.04 -5.16
CA GLY A 299 -9.00 -12.76 -6.56
C GLY A 299 -7.73 -11.95 -6.77
N VAL A 300 -6.77 -12.08 -5.86
CA VAL A 300 -5.45 -11.48 -5.99
C VAL A 300 -4.41 -12.57 -6.21
N GLU A 301 -3.41 -12.26 -7.02
CA GLU A 301 -2.28 -13.15 -7.26
C GLU A 301 -1.14 -12.80 -6.32
N ALA A 302 -0.51 -13.79 -5.69
CA ALA A 302 0.71 -13.56 -4.93
C ALA A 302 1.81 -12.99 -5.84
N ALA A 303 2.48 -11.94 -5.37
CA ALA A 303 3.52 -11.24 -6.11
C ALA A 303 4.69 -10.88 -5.19
N LEU A 304 5.11 -11.85 -4.36
CA LEU A 304 6.20 -11.67 -3.40
C LEU A 304 7.50 -11.34 -4.13
N SER A 305 8.22 -10.37 -3.62
CA SER A 305 9.47 -9.89 -4.20
C SER A 305 10.51 -9.55 -3.12
N SER A 306 11.75 -9.44 -3.53
CA SER A 306 12.81 -8.82 -2.71
C SER A 306 12.58 -7.30 -2.58
N PRO A 307 13.20 -6.64 -1.58
CA PRO A 307 13.15 -5.17 -1.46
C PRO A 307 13.66 -4.45 -2.71
N ALA A 308 14.69 -4.98 -3.37
CA ALA A 308 15.28 -4.39 -4.57
C ALA A 308 14.32 -4.47 -5.78
N GLU A 309 13.71 -5.64 -6.00
CA GLU A 309 12.73 -5.82 -7.08
C GLU A 309 11.50 -4.95 -6.84
N PHE A 310 11.03 -4.85 -5.60
CA PHE A 310 9.88 -4.00 -5.29
C PHE A 310 10.21 -2.52 -5.45
N ARG A 311 11.40 -2.08 -5.06
CA ARG A 311 11.87 -0.72 -5.31
C ARG A 311 11.88 -0.39 -6.80
N LYS A 312 12.37 -1.33 -7.63
CA LYS A 312 12.36 -1.16 -9.08
C LYS A 312 10.94 -1.02 -9.61
N LEU A 313 10.02 -1.90 -9.21
CA LEU A 313 8.61 -1.85 -9.61
C LEU A 313 7.97 -0.50 -9.25
N VAL A 314 8.16 -0.02 -8.02
CA VAL A 314 7.62 1.28 -7.56
C VAL A 314 8.18 2.44 -8.38
N ASN A 315 9.49 2.44 -8.66
CA ASN A 315 10.12 3.51 -9.45
C ASN A 315 9.65 3.51 -10.91
N ASP A 316 9.57 2.33 -11.53
CA ASP A 316 9.08 2.18 -12.90
C ASP A 316 7.61 2.67 -13.00
N ASP A 317 6.78 2.36 -11.99
CA ASP A 317 5.39 2.78 -11.95
C ASP A 317 5.22 4.29 -11.67
N LEU A 318 6.06 4.89 -10.83
CA LEU A 318 6.07 6.35 -10.64
C LEU A 318 6.27 7.07 -11.98
N GLU A 319 7.20 6.60 -12.82
CA GLU A 319 7.44 7.16 -14.14
C GLU A 319 6.32 6.84 -15.13
N ARG A 320 5.82 5.59 -15.10
CA ARG A 320 4.73 5.15 -15.97
C ARG A 320 3.47 5.97 -15.71
N PHE A 321 3.06 6.10 -14.45
CA PHE A 321 1.83 6.82 -14.11
C PHE A 321 1.96 8.34 -14.28
N ALA A 322 3.15 8.91 -14.10
CA ALA A 322 3.37 10.31 -14.48
C ALA A 322 3.08 10.55 -15.96
N ARG A 323 3.52 9.64 -16.86
CA ARG A 323 3.21 9.72 -18.29
C ARG A 323 1.71 9.51 -18.56
N VAL A 324 1.08 8.51 -17.91
CA VAL A 324 -0.36 8.23 -18.08
C VAL A 324 -1.20 9.42 -17.62
N VAL A 325 -1.00 9.91 -16.41
CA VAL A 325 -1.72 11.05 -15.83
C VAL A 325 -1.61 12.27 -16.73
N LYS A 326 -0.40 12.58 -17.23
CA LYS A 326 -0.18 13.66 -18.19
C LYS A 326 -0.94 13.44 -19.50
N SER A 327 -0.95 12.22 -20.04
CA SER A 327 -1.59 11.90 -21.33
C SER A 327 -3.12 12.01 -21.29
N ILE A 328 -3.73 11.76 -20.11
CA ILE A 328 -5.18 11.88 -19.91
C ILE A 328 -5.58 13.26 -19.38
N GLY A 329 -4.63 14.18 -19.20
CA GLY A 329 -4.91 15.54 -18.71
C GLY A 329 -5.50 15.61 -17.31
N LEU A 330 -5.20 14.62 -16.44
CA LEU A 330 -5.74 14.56 -15.10
C LEU A 330 -4.87 15.38 -14.14
N SER A 331 -5.46 16.35 -13.42
CA SER A 331 -4.85 17.14 -12.35
C SER A 331 -5.85 17.32 -11.22
N LEU A 332 -5.33 17.51 -10.00
CA LEU A 332 -6.13 17.75 -8.78
C LEU A 332 -5.79 19.11 -8.12
N ASP A 333 -4.99 19.93 -8.78
CA ASP A 333 -4.70 21.31 -8.38
C ASP A 333 -5.72 22.30 -8.95
#